data_9c023e0888e2c8b96a0547d08d6da14a
#
_entry.id   9c023e0888e2c8b96a0547d08d6da14a
#
_cell.length_a   1.000
_cell.length_b   1.000
_cell.length_c   1.000
_cell.angle_alpha   90.00
_cell.angle_beta   90.00
_cell.angle_gamma   90.00
#
_symmetry.space_group_name_H-M   'P 1'
#
loop_
_entity.id
_entity.type
_entity.pdbx_description
1 polymer ?
#
loop_
_entity_poly.entity_id
_entity_poly.type
_entity_poly.pdbx_seq_one_letter_code
_entity_poly.pdbx_strand_id
1 'polypeptide(L)'
;MDRSDERGVVSLVGLCVLMVVLLFGLALAHFVHSGGALAAEYEREMQLRLAAESGVETAAARLEASASVYGVPPDQGAHRQVTIDRIPMADGIELSVFIETPLENAPAGTLDVAAAARDVSTRMSDGVTWQRAKVVRARLEKKGERYVWRRWF
;
A
#
# COMPACT_ATOMS: atom_id res chain seq x y z
N MET A 1 -37.12 44.91 41.75
CA MET A 1 -36.27 43.93 40.98
C MET A 1 -37.18 43.25 40.00
N ASP A 2 -36.97 43.52 38.77
CA ASP A 2 -37.92 43.23 37.68
C ASP A 2 -37.77 41.76 37.18
N ARG A 3 -38.86 41.00 37.27
CA ARG A 3 -38.92 39.57 36.82
C ARG A 3 -38.66 39.38 35.31
N SER A 4 -38.61 40.47 34.54
CA SER A 4 -38.36 40.51 33.15
C SER A 4 -36.85 40.24 32.83
N ASP A 5 -35.93 40.70 33.70
CA ASP A 5 -34.48 40.53 33.51
C ASP A 5 -34.01 39.07 33.71
N GLU A 6 -34.64 38.34 34.65
CA GLU A 6 -34.31 36.93 34.89
C GLU A 6 -34.67 36.04 33.71
N ARG A 7 -35.77 36.31 32.99
CA ARG A 7 -36.18 35.55 31.80
C ARG A 7 -35.23 35.76 30.64
N GLY A 8 -34.68 36.95 30.48
CA GLY A 8 -33.69 37.26 29.45
C GLY A 8 -32.36 36.51 29.66
N VAL A 9 -31.89 36.48 30.91
CA VAL A 9 -30.64 35.78 31.27
C VAL A 9 -30.76 34.27 31.07
N VAL A 10 -31.88 33.66 31.48
CA VAL A 10 -32.11 32.20 31.26
C VAL A 10 -32.16 31.86 29.79
N SER A 11 -32.75 32.69 28.95
CA SER A 11 -32.79 32.51 27.51
C SER A 11 -31.40 32.61 26.87
N LEU A 12 -30.58 33.57 27.33
CA LEU A 12 -29.21 33.76 26.86
C LEU A 12 -28.31 32.57 27.22
N VAL A 13 -28.41 32.09 28.45
CA VAL A 13 -27.67 30.90 28.90
C VAL A 13 -28.09 29.66 28.10
N GLY A 14 -29.39 29.47 27.88
CA GLY A 14 -29.90 28.39 27.05
C GLY A 14 -29.36 28.43 25.62
N LEU A 15 -29.31 29.63 25.01
CA LEU A 15 -28.73 29.83 23.70
C LEU A 15 -27.22 29.48 23.65
N CYS A 16 -26.45 29.90 24.66
CA CYS A 16 -25.04 29.58 24.78
C CYS A 16 -24.80 28.07 24.90
N VAL A 17 -25.58 27.39 25.74
CA VAL A 17 -25.49 25.92 25.88
C VAL A 17 -25.80 25.22 24.57
N LEU A 18 -26.87 25.66 23.88
CA LEU A 18 -27.23 25.08 22.57
C LEU A 18 -26.13 25.29 21.53
N MET A 19 -25.50 26.47 21.52
CA MET A 19 -24.40 26.76 20.62
C MET A 19 -23.18 25.89 20.89
N VAL A 20 -22.83 25.65 22.15
CA VAL A 20 -21.76 24.77 22.56
C VAL A 20 -22.04 23.31 22.11
N VAL A 21 -23.27 22.83 22.34
CA VAL A 21 -23.67 21.47 21.92
C VAL A 21 -23.59 21.31 20.40
N LEU A 22 -24.02 22.31 19.63
CA LEU A 22 -23.92 22.30 18.17
C LEU A 22 -22.48 22.29 17.70
N LEU A 23 -21.60 23.10 18.31
CA LEU A 23 -20.17 23.12 17.97
C LEU A 23 -19.50 21.77 18.27
N PHE A 24 -19.80 21.16 19.41
CA PHE A 24 -19.31 19.82 19.73
C PHE A 24 -19.84 18.77 18.75
N GLY A 25 -21.11 18.82 18.37
CA GLY A 25 -21.71 17.93 17.39
C GLY A 25 -21.01 18.02 16.02
N LEU A 26 -20.77 19.25 15.55
CA LEU A 26 -20.04 19.49 14.29
C LEU A 26 -18.59 19.01 14.36
N ALA A 27 -17.90 19.25 15.48
CA ALA A 27 -16.53 18.80 15.68
C ALA A 27 -16.43 17.27 15.67
N LEU A 28 -17.34 16.58 16.36
CA LEU A 28 -17.40 15.12 16.34
C LEU A 28 -17.71 14.56 14.95
N ALA A 29 -18.68 15.13 14.24
CA ALA A 29 -19.02 14.73 12.89
C ALA A 29 -17.83 14.88 11.94
N HIS A 30 -17.10 15.99 12.05
CA HIS A 30 -15.88 16.20 11.26
C HIS A 30 -14.77 15.19 11.60
N PHE A 31 -14.58 14.90 12.88
CA PHE A 31 -13.58 13.93 13.35
C PHE A 31 -13.88 12.50 12.85
N VAL A 32 -15.13 12.08 12.92
CA VAL A 32 -15.57 10.76 12.43
C VAL A 32 -15.38 10.67 10.91
N HIS A 33 -15.74 11.72 10.19
CA HIS A 33 -15.60 11.72 8.73
C HIS A 33 -14.14 11.68 8.29
N SER A 34 -13.26 12.48 8.90
CA SER A 34 -11.82 12.47 8.59
C SER A 34 -11.14 11.17 9.01
N GLY A 35 -11.53 10.58 10.13
CA GLY A 35 -11.02 9.28 10.58
C GLY A 35 -11.37 8.15 9.62
N GLY A 36 -12.58 8.14 9.07
CA GLY A 36 -12.99 7.16 8.07
C GLY A 36 -12.20 7.24 6.77
N ALA A 37 -11.92 8.44 6.29
CA ALA A 37 -11.10 8.64 5.09
C ALA A 37 -9.66 8.14 5.29
N LEU A 38 -9.03 8.46 6.41
CA LEU A 38 -7.70 7.98 6.76
C LEU A 38 -7.65 6.45 6.89
N ALA A 39 -8.66 5.83 7.49
CA ALA A 39 -8.74 4.38 7.62
C ALA A 39 -8.82 3.70 6.24
N ALA A 40 -9.64 4.22 5.34
CA ALA A 40 -9.77 3.69 3.97
C ALA A 40 -8.46 3.84 3.18
N GLU A 41 -7.74 4.95 3.33
CA GLU A 41 -6.44 5.15 2.72
C GLU A 41 -5.40 4.16 3.25
N TYR A 42 -5.36 3.95 4.57
CA TYR A 42 -4.45 2.99 5.19
C TYR A 42 -4.75 1.55 4.78
N GLU A 43 -6.03 1.18 4.70
CA GLU A 43 -6.45 -0.13 4.21
C GLU A 43 -5.98 -0.36 2.78
N ARG A 44 -6.15 0.63 1.90
CA ARG A 44 -5.71 0.53 0.50
C ARG A 44 -4.19 0.41 0.38
N GLU A 45 -3.45 1.16 1.18
CA GLU A 45 -1.98 1.05 1.24
C GLU A 45 -1.54 -0.34 1.70
N MET A 46 -2.21 -0.90 2.70
CA MET A 46 -1.94 -2.24 3.20
C MET A 46 -2.24 -3.31 2.12
N GLN A 47 -3.33 -3.18 1.38
CA GLN A 47 -3.68 -4.07 0.28
C GLN A 47 -2.61 -4.07 -0.82
N LEU A 48 -2.10 -2.89 -1.20
CA LEU A 48 -1.02 -2.76 -2.17
C LEU A 48 0.27 -3.43 -1.69
N ARG A 49 0.62 -3.22 -0.43
CA ARG A 49 1.79 -3.83 0.19
C ARG A 49 1.68 -5.35 0.21
N LEU A 50 0.56 -5.89 0.68
CA LEU A 50 0.32 -7.33 0.71
C LEU A 50 0.35 -7.97 -0.69
N ALA A 51 -0.21 -7.30 -1.69
CA ALA A 51 -0.16 -7.75 -3.07
C ALA A 51 1.29 -7.83 -3.58
N ALA A 52 2.11 -6.80 -3.31
CA ALA A 52 3.52 -6.79 -3.70
C ALA A 52 4.33 -7.87 -2.95
N GLU A 53 4.14 -8.01 -1.63
CA GLU A 53 4.78 -9.05 -0.82
C GLU A 53 4.43 -10.46 -1.35
N SER A 54 3.14 -10.73 -1.60
CA SER A 54 2.68 -12.00 -2.17
C SER A 54 3.28 -12.29 -3.55
N GLY A 55 3.48 -11.25 -4.35
CA GLY A 55 4.16 -11.36 -5.66
C GLY A 55 5.60 -11.83 -5.52
N VAL A 56 6.35 -11.20 -4.63
CA VAL A 56 7.74 -11.56 -4.35
C VAL A 56 7.84 -12.96 -3.76
N GLU A 57 7.02 -13.29 -2.75
CA GLU A 57 7.02 -14.61 -2.11
C GLU A 57 6.70 -15.73 -3.09
N THR A 58 5.69 -15.53 -3.95
CA THR A 58 5.32 -16.52 -4.97
C THR A 58 6.43 -16.74 -5.99
N ALA A 59 7.08 -15.65 -6.45
CA ALA A 59 8.20 -15.75 -7.38
C ALA A 59 9.41 -16.43 -6.74
N ALA A 60 9.73 -16.06 -5.49
CA ALA A 60 10.82 -16.66 -4.73
C ALA A 60 10.59 -18.16 -4.48
N ALA A 61 9.38 -18.55 -4.07
CA ALA A 61 9.05 -19.97 -3.86
C ALA A 61 9.20 -20.79 -5.15
N ARG A 62 8.85 -20.25 -6.32
CA ARG A 62 9.07 -20.91 -7.60
C ARG A 62 10.57 -21.04 -7.92
N LEU A 63 11.38 -20.02 -7.63
CA LEU A 63 12.83 -20.04 -7.81
C LEU A 63 13.53 -20.99 -6.82
N GLU A 64 12.98 -21.14 -5.62
CA GLU A 64 13.44 -22.15 -4.66
C GLU A 64 13.12 -23.58 -5.12
N ALA A 65 12.00 -23.79 -5.77
CA ALA A 65 11.64 -25.08 -6.35
C ALA A 65 12.51 -25.42 -7.58
N SER A 66 12.79 -24.44 -8.43
CA SER A 66 13.63 -24.61 -9.63
C SER A 66 14.28 -23.29 -10.03
N ALA A 67 15.60 -23.22 -10.07
CA ALA A 67 16.35 -22.03 -10.48
C ALA A 67 16.07 -21.62 -11.94
N SER A 68 15.64 -22.55 -12.78
CA SER A 68 15.36 -22.31 -14.20
C SER A 68 13.90 -22.02 -14.51
N VAL A 69 13.03 -21.90 -13.52
CA VAL A 69 11.56 -21.72 -13.69
C VAL A 69 11.22 -20.51 -14.57
N TYR A 70 12.01 -19.45 -14.50
CA TYR A 70 11.87 -18.27 -15.33
C TYR A 70 12.92 -18.17 -16.44
N GLY A 71 13.61 -19.29 -16.77
CA GLY A 71 14.67 -19.35 -17.78
C GLY A 71 16.00 -18.80 -17.29
N VAL A 72 16.86 -18.40 -18.26
CA VAL A 72 18.18 -17.82 -17.94
C VAL A 72 18.00 -16.49 -17.21
N PRO A 73 18.74 -16.21 -16.12
CA PRO A 73 18.72 -14.89 -15.48
C PRO A 73 19.02 -13.79 -16.49
N PRO A 74 18.45 -12.59 -16.30
CA PRO A 74 18.77 -11.43 -17.14
C PRO A 74 20.24 -11.03 -16.98
N ASP A 75 20.77 -10.30 -17.94
CA ASP A 75 22.11 -9.74 -17.85
C ASP A 75 22.26 -8.81 -16.64
N GLN A 76 23.50 -8.58 -16.21
CA GLN A 76 23.79 -7.76 -15.05
C GLN A 76 23.21 -6.34 -15.18
N GLY A 77 22.45 -5.92 -14.20
CA GLY A 77 21.71 -4.64 -14.21
C GLY A 77 20.45 -4.65 -15.07
N ALA A 78 20.15 -5.72 -15.78
CA ALA A 78 18.91 -5.86 -16.54
C ALA A 78 17.81 -6.48 -15.68
N HIS A 79 16.56 -6.15 -16.00
CA HIS A 79 15.37 -6.73 -15.37
C HIS A 79 14.47 -7.38 -16.44
N ARG A 80 13.74 -8.39 -16.03
CA ARG A 80 12.75 -9.07 -16.87
C ARG A 80 11.46 -9.27 -16.09
N GLN A 81 10.34 -8.87 -16.69
CA GLN A 81 9.02 -9.15 -16.13
C GLN A 81 8.71 -10.64 -16.22
N VAL A 82 8.16 -11.19 -15.16
CA VAL A 82 7.72 -12.58 -15.08
C VAL A 82 6.23 -12.65 -14.78
N THR A 83 5.55 -13.60 -15.41
CA THR A 83 4.14 -13.82 -15.19
C THR A 83 3.94 -14.72 -13.98
N ILE A 84 3.13 -14.26 -13.05
CA ILE A 84 2.72 -15.03 -11.88
C ILE A 84 1.19 -15.19 -11.94
N ASP A 85 0.75 -16.43 -12.06
CA ASP A 85 -0.67 -16.75 -12.11
C ASP A 85 -1.23 -16.91 -10.69
N ARG A 86 -2.52 -16.53 -10.52
CA ARG A 86 -3.37 -16.88 -9.37
C ARG A 86 -2.98 -16.26 -8.03
N ILE A 87 -2.51 -15.02 -8.00
CA ILE A 87 -2.47 -14.27 -6.75
C ILE A 87 -3.83 -13.59 -6.58
N PRO A 88 -4.59 -13.91 -5.51
CA PRO A 88 -5.81 -13.17 -5.21
C PRO A 88 -5.46 -11.73 -4.84
N MET A 89 -6.06 -10.78 -5.55
CA MET A 89 -5.84 -9.35 -5.34
C MET A 89 -7.18 -8.65 -5.14
N ALA A 90 -7.17 -7.55 -4.41
CA ALA A 90 -8.32 -6.68 -4.33
C ALA A 90 -8.59 -5.98 -5.68
N ASP A 91 -9.85 -5.65 -5.94
CA ASP A 91 -10.25 -4.99 -7.17
C ASP A 91 -9.47 -3.68 -7.40
N GLY A 92 -9.07 -3.46 -8.65
CA GLY A 92 -8.32 -2.27 -9.05
C GLY A 92 -6.86 -2.28 -8.61
N ILE A 93 -6.27 -3.43 -8.25
CA ILE A 93 -4.83 -3.58 -8.05
C ILE A 93 -4.23 -4.37 -9.21
N GLU A 94 -3.21 -3.80 -9.83
CA GLU A 94 -2.36 -4.48 -10.81
C GLU A 94 -1.02 -4.82 -10.20
N LEU A 95 -0.58 -6.07 -10.40
CA LEU A 95 0.70 -6.58 -9.92
C LEU A 95 1.63 -6.86 -11.09
N SER A 96 2.83 -6.32 -11.02
CA SER A 96 3.93 -6.64 -11.95
C SER A 96 5.10 -7.18 -11.15
N VAL A 97 5.63 -8.32 -11.56
CA VAL A 97 6.78 -8.94 -10.88
C VAL A 97 7.96 -9.02 -11.84
N PHE A 98 9.12 -8.71 -11.34
CA PHE A 98 10.36 -8.63 -12.10
C PHE A 98 11.45 -9.45 -11.41
N ILE A 99 12.30 -10.04 -12.21
CA ILE A 99 13.58 -10.60 -11.78
C ILE A 99 14.68 -9.70 -12.32
N GLU A 100 15.68 -9.44 -11.51
CA GLU A 100 16.78 -8.53 -11.82
C GLU A 100 18.10 -9.16 -11.36
N THR A 101 19.11 -9.12 -12.21
CA THR A 101 20.48 -9.44 -11.78
C THR A 101 21.12 -8.14 -11.28
N PRO A 102 21.55 -8.08 -9.99
CA PRO A 102 22.09 -6.85 -9.41
C PRO A 102 23.30 -6.34 -10.17
N LEU A 103 23.49 -5.01 -10.17
CA LEU A 103 24.72 -4.36 -10.62
C LEU A 103 25.92 -4.79 -9.75
N GLU A 104 27.12 -4.41 -10.16
CA GLU A 104 28.39 -4.72 -9.50
C GLU A 104 28.35 -4.59 -7.96
N ASN A 105 29.03 -5.48 -7.27
CA ASN A 105 29.12 -5.66 -5.81
C ASN A 105 28.14 -6.69 -5.18
N ALA A 106 27.36 -7.41 -5.96
CA ALA A 106 26.61 -8.55 -5.44
C ALA A 106 27.44 -9.85 -5.64
N PRO A 107 27.35 -10.82 -4.72
CA PRO A 107 27.96 -12.14 -4.91
C PRO A 107 27.47 -12.80 -6.19
N ALA A 108 28.36 -13.56 -6.86
CA ALA A 108 27.97 -14.32 -8.05
C ALA A 108 26.78 -15.24 -7.75
N GLY A 109 25.81 -15.30 -8.65
CA GLY A 109 24.60 -16.10 -8.45
C GLY A 109 23.52 -15.40 -7.60
N THR A 110 23.64 -14.11 -7.36
CA THR A 110 22.58 -13.31 -6.71
C THR A 110 21.51 -12.91 -7.72
N LEU A 111 20.25 -12.99 -7.30
CA LEU A 111 19.10 -12.56 -8.07
C LEU A 111 18.18 -11.74 -7.16
N ASP A 112 17.74 -10.60 -7.63
CA ASP A 112 16.73 -9.80 -6.95
C ASP A 112 15.36 -10.03 -7.60
N VAL A 113 14.35 -10.23 -6.77
CA VAL A 113 12.95 -10.30 -7.18
C VAL A 113 12.27 -9.03 -6.68
N ALA A 114 11.64 -8.31 -7.58
CA ALA A 114 10.89 -7.10 -7.27
C ALA A 114 9.44 -7.26 -7.70
N ALA A 115 8.51 -6.86 -6.85
CA ALA A 115 7.10 -6.78 -7.21
C ALA A 115 6.58 -5.37 -7.00
N ALA A 116 5.87 -4.86 -7.99
CA ALA A 116 5.21 -3.56 -7.96
C ALA A 116 3.70 -3.76 -8.04
N ALA A 117 3.00 -3.41 -6.97
CA ALA A 117 1.55 -3.35 -6.94
C ALA A 117 1.09 -1.91 -7.18
N ARG A 118 0.21 -1.68 -8.14
CA ARG A 118 -0.33 -0.36 -8.51
C ARG A 118 -1.84 -0.31 -8.32
N ASP A 119 -2.32 0.80 -7.80
CA ASP A 119 -3.75 1.10 -7.75
C ASP A 119 -4.19 1.75 -9.05
N VAL A 120 -5.01 1.04 -9.83
CA VAL A 120 -5.57 1.52 -11.10
C VAL A 120 -7.02 1.99 -10.97
N SER A 121 -7.60 1.90 -9.77
CA SER A 121 -8.97 2.32 -9.50
C SER A 121 -9.11 3.85 -9.38
N THR A 122 -8.05 4.54 -8.97
CA THR A 122 -8.07 5.98 -8.76
C THR A 122 -7.79 6.71 -10.06
N ARG A 123 -8.83 7.04 -10.83
CA ARG A 123 -8.74 8.01 -11.92
C ARG A 123 -8.84 9.41 -11.32
N MET A 124 -7.74 10.16 -11.29
CA MET A 124 -7.82 11.59 -10.98
C MET A 124 -8.38 12.35 -12.20
N SER A 125 -9.30 13.28 -11.94
CA SER A 125 -9.99 14.09 -12.95
C SER A 125 -9.08 15.08 -13.69
N ASP A 126 -7.85 15.30 -13.24
CA ASP A 126 -6.97 16.40 -13.67
C ASP A 126 -5.88 15.99 -14.67
N GLY A 127 -5.96 14.81 -15.26
CA GLY A 127 -4.98 14.35 -16.26
C GLY A 127 -3.59 14.02 -15.72
N VAL A 128 -3.29 14.30 -14.46
CA VAL A 128 -2.06 13.88 -13.76
C VAL A 128 -2.39 12.65 -12.91
N THR A 129 -2.15 11.48 -13.47
CA THR A 129 -2.35 10.22 -12.76
C THR A 129 -1.18 9.92 -11.83
N TRP A 130 -1.24 10.39 -10.61
CA TRP A 130 -0.42 9.83 -9.53
C TRP A 130 -1.01 8.47 -9.13
N GLN A 131 -0.55 7.43 -9.75
CA GLN A 131 -0.93 6.07 -9.34
C GLN A 131 -0.19 5.72 -8.07
N ARG A 132 -0.93 5.35 -7.03
CA ARG A 132 -0.32 4.77 -5.83
C ARG A 132 0.31 3.45 -6.22
N ALA A 133 1.58 3.28 -5.85
CA ALA A 133 2.29 2.04 -6.07
C ALA A 133 3.12 1.68 -4.86
N LYS A 134 3.20 0.39 -4.57
CA LYS A 134 4.14 -0.17 -3.59
C LYS A 134 5.08 -1.13 -4.31
N VAL A 135 6.36 -0.96 -4.04
CA VAL A 135 7.40 -1.84 -4.55
C VAL A 135 8.05 -2.55 -3.38
N VAL A 136 8.13 -3.86 -3.48
CA VAL A 136 8.81 -4.72 -2.51
C VAL A 136 9.87 -5.50 -3.25
N ARG A 137 11.04 -5.66 -2.65
CA ARG A 137 12.16 -6.41 -3.23
C ARG A 137 12.70 -7.42 -2.26
N ALA A 138 13.15 -8.55 -2.80
CA ALA A 138 13.85 -9.56 -2.05
C ALA A 138 15.09 -10.02 -2.81
N ARG A 139 16.13 -10.34 -2.09
CA ARG A 139 17.37 -10.88 -2.62
C ARG A 139 17.46 -12.37 -2.36
N LEU A 140 17.75 -13.11 -3.41
CA LEU A 140 18.00 -14.55 -3.40
C LEU A 140 19.43 -14.83 -3.81
N GLU A 141 19.97 -15.93 -3.32
CA GLU A 141 21.30 -16.44 -3.66
C GLU A 141 21.19 -17.85 -4.20
N LYS A 142 21.86 -18.12 -5.30
CA LYS A 142 21.86 -19.46 -5.91
C LYS A 142 22.71 -20.42 -5.07
N LYS A 143 22.09 -21.54 -4.65
CA LYS A 143 22.76 -22.65 -3.99
C LYS A 143 22.44 -23.96 -4.73
N GLY A 144 23.38 -24.38 -5.57
CA GLY A 144 23.17 -25.53 -6.45
C GLY A 144 22.09 -25.27 -7.50
N GLU A 145 21.05 -26.10 -7.53
CA GLU A 145 19.95 -26.07 -8.50
C GLU A 145 18.78 -25.17 -8.09
N ARG A 146 18.88 -24.46 -6.97
CA ARG A 146 17.81 -23.61 -6.43
C ARG A 146 18.34 -22.27 -5.94
N TYR A 147 17.41 -21.30 -5.83
CA TYR A 147 17.66 -20.06 -5.14
C TYR A 147 17.22 -20.17 -3.69
N VAL A 148 17.92 -19.49 -2.78
CA VAL A 148 17.61 -19.44 -1.36
C VAL A 148 17.42 -17.98 -0.96
N TRP A 149 16.43 -17.74 -0.15
CA TRP A 149 16.10 -16.43 0.38
C TRP A 149 17.23 -15.85 1.22
N ARG A 150 17.52 -14.58 1.04
CA ARG A 150 18.55 -13.87 1.82
C ARG A 150 17.97 -12.75 2.66
N ARG A 151 17.28 -11.79 2.05
CA ARG A 151 16.73 -10.62 2.74
C ARG A 151 15.68 -9.89 1.91
N TRP A 152 14.86 -9.14 2.62
CA TRP A 152 13.98 -8.10 2.07
C TRP A 152 14.71 -6.75 1.94
N PHE A 153 14.19 -5.87 1.05
CA PHE A 153 14.59 -4.46 0.95
C PHE A 153 13.34 -3.57 0.93
#